data_fe1563553ad9bb5898b21b53d4c6c8c2
#
_entry.id   fe1563553ad9bb5898b21b53d4c6c8c2
#
_cell.length_a   1.000
_cell.length_b   1.000
_cell.length_c   1.000
_cell.angle_alpha   90.00
_cell.angle_beta   90.00
_cell.angle_gamma   90.00
#
_symmetry.space_group_name_H-M   'P 1'
#
loop_
_entity.id
_entity.type
_entity.pdbx_description
1 polymer ?
#
loop_
_entity_poly.entity_id
_entity_poly.type
_entity_poly.pdbx_seq_one_letter_code
_entity_poly.pdbx_strand_id
1 'polypeptide(L)'
;MRDAIPAHCYRRSVAIGVLFLSVAYAMYGVTTYLLYTAQSLWALIAFAVIRGLTIGPTFIVGHDACHDALTPSARWNRVLGQIALLPSWHSFTAWRFRHNFIHHRHTQVLELDDGYPPADEAQFRRMTYLQKLRYRLSRTIPFAGLLYSQEWFESHLLPNAARRQDYKLAGRYFALDYAFVIAWMVCEIALFAGLFSRLGLINESHFHPATMLFFGIIVTQFFWHWEMGFVTFLHHFHPDVAWFRESEAPAAAERQLISTVHVKFPAGFNWGLFNILEHTAHHIAPQIPLYQLANAQAALKDAYPQRVTEEKFSLMTVWKTFAVCKLWDPTAKRWIGYPE
;
A
#
# COMPACT_ATOMS: atom_id res chain seq x y z
N MET A 1 -16.69 -1.04 19.45
CA MET A 1 -15.31 -1.42 19.17
C MET A 1 -14.35 -0.24 19.32
N ARG A 2 -14.65 0.92 18.74
CA ARG A 2 -13.81 2.12 18.95
C ARG A 2 -13.69 2.53 20.41
N ASP A 3 -14.71 2.30 21.20
CA ASP A 3 -14.72 2.61 22.65
C ASP A 3 -13.73 1.79 23.47
N ALA A 4 -13.26 0.64 22.93
CA ALA A 4 -12.20 -0.15 23.56
C ALA A 4 -10.81 0.48 23.40
N ILE A 5 -10.66 1.44 22.47
CA ILE A 5 -9.37 2.07 22.19
C ILE A 5 -9.22 3.31 23.09
N PRO A 6 -8.14 3.40 23.88
CA PRO A 6 -7.91 4.53 24.78
C PRO A 6 -7.86 5.87 24.06
N ALA A 7 -8.45 6.91 24.65
CA ALA A 7 -8.54 8.25 24.06
C ALA A 7 -7.18 8.87 23.70
N HIS A 8 -6.10 8.51 24.42
CA HIS A 8 -4.75 9.01 24.10
C HIS A 8 -4.24 8.52 22.74
N CYS A 9 -4.74 7.36 22.23
CA CYS A 9 -4.37 6.85 20.89
C CYS A 9 -4.82 7.78 19.76
N TYR A 10 -5.81 8.62 19.98
CA TYR A 10 -6.29 9.59 18.99
C TYR A 10 -5.54 10.93 19.02
N ARG A 11 -4.54 11.09 19.88
CA ARG A 11 -3.76 12.34 19.96
C ARG A 11 -2.85 12.46 18.75
N ARG A 12 -2.97 13.58 18.06
CA ARG A 12 -2.23 13.91 16.83
C ARG A 12 -1.32 15.11 17.04
N SER A 13 -0.19 15.16 16.32
CA SER A 13 0.81 16.23 16.42
C SER A 13 1.38 16.57 15.05
N VAL A 14 1.42 17.87 14.73
CA VAL A 14 2.07 18.35 13.49
C VAL A 14 3.58 18.06 13.53
N ALA A 15 4.23 18.31 14.67
CA ALA A 15 5.67 18.10 14.81
C ALA A 15 6.05 16.63 14.59
N ILE A 16 5.25 15.69 15.14
CA ILE A 16 5.48 14.26 14.95
C ILE A 16 5.22 13.88 13.49
N GLY A 17 4.17 14.38 12.87
CA GLY A 17 3.88 14.12 11.46
C GLY A 17 5.01 14.60 10.53
N VAL A 18 5.55 15.80 10.78
CA VAL A 18 6.71 16.34 10.05
C VAL A 18 7.95 15.47 10.28
N LEU A 19 8.19 15.03 11.53
CA LEU A 19 9.32 14.15 11.86
C LEU A 19 9.26 12.84 11.06
N PHE A 20 8.10 12.16 11.03
CA PHE A 20 7.94 10.92 10.27
C PHE A 20 8.14 11.13 8.77
N LEU A 21 7.60 12.21 8.21
CA LEU A 21 7.85 12.56 6.81
C LEU A 21 9.34 12.80 6.55
N SER A 22 10.03 13.53 7.43
CA SER A 22 11.46 13.81 7.29
C SER A 22 12.31 12.54 7.36
N VAL A 23 12.00 11.62 8.28
CA VAL A 23 12.68 10.31 8.37
C VAL A 23 12.43 9.49 7.11
N ALA A 24 11.20 9.40 6.62
CA ALA A 24 10.85 8.66 5.40
C ALA A 24 11.61 9.23 4.18
N TYR A 25 11.63 10.54 4.02
CA TYR A 25 12.37 11.18 2.94
C TYR A 25 13.90 11.08 3.09
N ALA A 26 14.42 11.06 4.31
CA ALA A 26 15.84 10.79 4.53
C ALA A 26 16.21 9.37 4.07
N MET A 27 15.41 8.36 4.41
CA MET A 27 15.60 6.98 3.94
C MET A 27 15.57 6.92 2.40
N TYR A 28 14.55 7.50 1.78
CA TYR A 28 14.40 7.54 0.33
C TYR A 28 15.52 8.32 -0.37
N GLY A 29 15.92 9.47 0.18
CA GLY A 29 17.00 10.31 -0.35
C GLY A 29 18.36 9.63 -0.26
N VAL A 30 18.68 9.03 0.89
CA VAL A 30 19.92 8.26 1.07
C VAL A 30 19.99 7.09 0.09
N THR A 31 18.93 6.31 -0.06
CA THR A 31 18.92 5.18 -0.99
C THR A 31 18.97 5.62 -2.45
N THR A 32 18.36 6.77 -2.79
CA THR A 32 18.49 7.40 -4.12
C THR A 32 19.94 7.83 -4.40
N TYR A 33 20.61 8.45 -3.41
CA TYR A 33 22.02 8.83 -3.52
C TYR A 33 22.93 7.61 -3.69
N LEU A 34 22.76 6.58 -2.87
CA LEU A 34 23.54 5.34 -2.96
C LEU A 34 23.34 4.63 -4.29
N LEU A 35 22.10 4.59 -4.80
CA LEU A 35 21.80 4.06 -6.13
C LEU A 35 22.52 4.84 -7.22
N TYR A 36 22.44 6.17 -7.17
CA TYR A 36 23.02 7.04 -8.18
C TYR A 36 24.57 6.97 -8.21
N THR A 37 25.20 6.80 -7.05
CA THR A 37 26.66 6.74 -6.87
C THR A 37 27.22 5.31 -6.85
N ALA A 38 26.41 4.29 -7.13
CA ALA A 38 26.84 2.89 -7.15
C ALA A 38 27.99 2.67 -8.15
N GLN A 39 29.03 1.91 -7.74
CA GLN A 39 30.22 1.65 -8.54
C GLN A 39 30.25 0.21 -9.10
N SER A 40 29.32 -0.65 -8.70
CA SER A 40 29.22 -2.02 -9.19
C SER A 40 27.77 -2.40 -9.48
N LEU A 41 27.59 -3.35 -10.40
CA LEU A 41 26.25 -3.85 -10.75
C LEU A 41 25.51 -4.43 -9.55
N TRP A 42 26.19 -5.14 -8.65
CA TRP A 42 25.59 -5.69 -7.44
C TRP A 42 25.11 -4.61 -6.47
N ALA A 43 25.89 -3.53 -6.31
CA ALA A 43 25.48 -2.38 -5.52
C ALA A 43 24.28 -1.67 -6.16
N LEU A 44 24.29 -1.48 -7.49
CA LEU A 44 23.20 -0.89 -8.24
C LEU A 44 21.89 -1.68 -8.06
N ILE A 45 21.94 -3.01 -8.21
CA ILE A 45 20.79 -3.89 -7.98
C ILE A 45 20.29 -3.78 -6.54
N ALA A 46 21.19 -3.92 -5.57
CA ALA A 46 20.82 -3.88 -4.14
C ALA A 46 20.17 -2.55 -3.77
N PHE A 47 20.75 -1.43 -4.20
CA PHE A 47 20.20 -0.11 -3.89
C PHE A 47 18.91 0.19 -4.64
N ALA A 48 18.69 -0.35 -5.85
CA ALA A 48 17.41 -0.24 -6.55
C ALA A 48 16.30 -0.96 -5.80
N VAL A 49 16.57 -2.16 -5.29
CA VAL A 49 15.64 -2.92 -4.44
C VAL A 49 15.33 -2.15 -3.16
N ILE A 50 16.36 -1.73 -2.42
CA ILE A 50 16.19 -1.03 -1.15
C ILE A 50 15.46 0.30 -1.36
N ARG A 51 15.79 1.05 -2.42
CA ARG A 51 15.09 2.29 -2.77
C ARG A 51 13.59 2.04 -3.01
N GLY A 52 13.25 0.96 -3.72
CA GLY A 52 11.86 0.56 -3.91
C GLY A 52 11.14 0.36 -2.58
N LEU A 53 11.76 -0.36 -1.63
CA LEU A 53 11.20 -0.60 -0.30
C LEU A 53 11.15 0.67 0.58
N THR A 54 12.00 1.68 0.35
CA THR A 54 11.91 2.95 1.09
C THR A 54 10.81 3.88 0.60
N ILE A 55 10.12 3.55 -0.49
CA ILE A 55 8.87 4.23 -0.89
C ILE A 55 7.75 3.90 0.10
N GLY A 56 7.72 2.68 0.66
CA GLY A 56 6.71 2.26 1.63
C GLY A 56 6.56 3.23 2.81
N PRO A 57 7.61 3.56 3.58
CA PRO A 57 7.55 4.57 4.64
C PRO A 57 7.00 5.92 4.20
N THR A 58 7.38 6.44 3.02
CA THR A 58 6.81 7.71 2.52
C THR A 58 5.32 7.56 2.24
N PHE A 59 4.93 6.46 1.61
CA PHE A 59 3.55 6.16 1.29
C PHE A 59 2.69 6.04 2.56
N ILE A 60 3.18 5.38 3.63
CA ILE A 60 2.45 5.21 4.89
C ILE A 60 2.17 6.56 5.56
N VAL A 61 3.10 7.51 5.52
CA VAL A 61 2.86 8.88 6.00
C VAL A 61 1.74 9.56 5.19
N GLY A 62 1.76 9.40 3.86
CA GLY A 62 0.73 9.92 2.97
C GLY A 62 -0.63 9.27 3.19
N HIS A 63 -0.64 7.96 3.41
CA HIS A 63 -1.82 7.16 3.75
C HIS A 63 -2.49 7.66 5.04
N ASP A 64 -1.74 7.86 6.12
CA ASP A 64 -2.26 8.42 7.37
C ASP A 64 -2.84 9.83 7.20
N ALA A 65 -2.15 10.65 6.42
CA ALA A 65 -2.63 11.98 6.08
C ALA A 65 -3.96 11.94 5.30
N CYS A 66 -4.17 10.91 4.45
CA CYS A 66 -5.43 10.72 3.74
C CYS A 66 -6.62 10.43 4.66
N HIS A 67 -6.38 9.85 5.84
CA HIS A 67 -7.38 9.62 6.88
C HIS A 67 -7.57 10.81 7.84
N ASP A 68 -6.90 11.93 7.59
CA ASP A 68 -6.79 13.05 8.54
C ASP A 68 -6.21 12.62 9.89
N ALA A 69 -5.42 11.54 9.92
CA ALA A 69 -4.85 10.93 11.11
C ALA A 69 -3.48 11.50 11.48
N LEU A 70 -2.64 11.87 10.51
CA LEU A 70 -1.26 12.25 10.73
C LEU A 70 -1.10 13.47 11.63
N THR A 71 -1.95 14.50 11.42
CA THR A 71 -1.93 15.76 12.18
C THR A 71 -3.34 16.20 12.59
N PRO A 72 -3.50 17.12 13.58
CA PRO A 72 -4.80 17.66 13.94
C PRO A 72 -5.36 18.67 12.91
N SER A 73 -4.60 19.02 11.87
CA SER A 73 -4.96 20.03 10.87
C SER A 73 -5.18 19.41 9.50
N ALA A 74 -6.39 19.56 8.95
CA ALA A 74 -6.69 19.10 7.59
C ALA A 74 -5.78 19.73 6.52
N ARG A 75 -5.36 21.00 6.73
CA ARG A 75 -4.41 21.67 5.84
C ARG A 75 -3.02 20.99 5.86
N TRP A 76 -2.51 20.70 7.05
CA TRP A 76 -1.23 20.00 7.19
C TRP A 76 -1.30 18.58 6.66
N ASN A 77 -2.38 17.84 6.94
CA ASN A 77 -2.59 16.51 6.37
C ASN A 77 -2.55 16.54 4.85
N ARG A 78 -3.20 17.54 4.23
CA ARG A 78 -3.16 17.67 2.78
C ARG A 78 -1.75 17.97 2.25
N VAL A 79 -1.03 18.92 2.83
CA VAL A 79 0.31 19.31 2.36
C VAL A 79 1.32 18.18 2.55
N LEU A 80 1.39 17.63 3.78
CA LEU A 80 2.33 16.54 4.09
C LEU A 80 1.99 15.27 3.32
N GLY A 81 0.68 14.94 3.19
CA GLY A 81 0.23 13.79 2.45
C GLY A 81 0.51 13.87 0.96
N GLN A 82 0.31 15.05 0.34
CA GLN A 82 0.66 15.26 -1.06
C GLN A 82 2.17 15.03 -1.30
N ILE A 83 3.01 15.62 -0.45
CA ILE A 83 4.47 15.44 -0.54
C ILE A 83 4.84 13.97 -0.32
N ALA A 84 4.27 13.33 0.69
CA ALA A 84 4.58 11.96 1.07
C ALA A 84 4.25 10.93 -0.03
N LEU A 85 3.22 11.18 -0.83
CA LEU A 85 2.80 10.26 -1.90
C LEU A 85 3.55 10.44 -3.23
N LEU A 86 4.40 11.47 -3.38
CA LEU A 86 5.13 11.71 -4.63
C LEU A 86 6.05 10.55 -5.04
N PRO A 87 6.88 9.95 -4.15
CA PRO A 87 7.77 8.86 -4.53
C PRO A 87 7.04 7.60 -5.03
N SER A 88 5.82 7.38 -4.56
CA SER A 88 4.96 6.27 -4.97
C SER A 88 4.12 6.57 -6.21
N TRP A 89 4.21 7.79 -6.75
CA TRP A 89 3.47 8.28 -7.90
C TRP A 89 1.95 8.25 -7.72
N HIS A 90 1.48 8.63 -6.54
CA HIS A 90 0.05 8.68 -6.23
C HIS A 90 -0.44 10.11 -6.07
N SER A 91 -1.60 10.39 -6.66
CA SER A 91 -2.37 11.60 -6.35
C SER A 91 -3.02 11.47 -4.97
N PHE A 92 -2.78 12.43 -4.09
CA PHE A 92 -3.37 12.45 -2.74
C PHE A 92 -4.91 12.36 -2.79
N THR A 93 -5.53 13.14 -3.67
CA THR A 93 -6.99 13.18 -3.77
C THR A 93 -7.56 11.87 -4.30
N ALA A 94 -6.94 11.26 -5.32
CA ALA A 94 -7.39 9.99 -5.87
C ALA A 94 -7.23 8.85 -4.85
N TRP A 95 -6.06 8.78 -4.20
CA TRP A 95 -5.81 7.78 -3.16
C TRP A 95 -6.78 7.93 -1.99
N ARG A 96 -6.92 9.15 -1.43
CA ARG A 96 -7.85 9.44 -0.34
C ARG A 96 -9.28 9.00 -0.67
N PHE A 97 -9.75 9.28 -1.89
CA PHE A 97 -11.09 8.88 -2.31
C PHE A 97 -11.26 7.37 -2.32
N ARG A 98 -10.40 6.67 -3.06
CA ARG A 98 -10.53 5.22 -3.22
C ARG A 98 -10.32 4.49 -1.91
N HIS A 99 -9.29 4.84 -1.18
CA HIS A 99 -8.95 4.16 0.06
C HIS A 99 -10.01 4.36 1.16
N ASN A 100 -10.51 5.59 1.35
CA ASN A 100 -11.47 5.87 2.42
C ASN A 100 -12.91 5.49 2.05
N PHE A 101 -13.32 5.74 0.81
CA PHE A 101 -14.74 5.61 0.42
C PHE A 101 -15.04 4.30 -0.31
N ILE A 102 -14.03 3.60 -0.82
CA ILE A 102 -14.21 2.29 -1.44
C ILE A 102 -13.68 1.21 -0.51
N HIS A 103 -12.36 1.14 -0.30
CA HIS A 103 -11.74 0.07 0.47
C HIS A 103 -12.20 0.03 1.94
N HIS A 104 -11.99 1.09 2.73
CA HIS A 104 -12.41 1.08 4.15
C HIS A 104 -13.92 0.91 4.33
N ARG A 105 -14.72 1.50 3.44
CA ARG A 105 -16.17 1.36 3.54
C ARG A 105 -16.67 -0.04 3.22
N HIS A 106 -16.01 -0.72 2.27
CA HIS A 106 -16.46 -1.98 1.71
C HIS A 106 -15.46 -3.12 1.88
N THR A 107 -14.52 -3.01 2.82
CA THR A 107 -13.49 -4.04 3.10
C THR A 107 -14.09 -5.43 3.08
N GLN A 108 -13.52 -6.36 2.31
CA GLN A 108 -13.93 -7.76 2.12
C GLN A 108 -15.35 -7.96 1.55
N VAL A 109 -15.92 -6.98 0.86
CA VAL A 109 -17.17 -7.15 0.09
C VAL A 109 -16.82 -7.39 -1.38
N LEU A 110 -17.11 -8.58 -1.89
CA LEU A 110 -16.66 -9.07 -3.21
C LEU A 110 -17.00 -8.13 -4.37
N GLU A 111 -18.18 -7.51 -4.33
CA GLU A 111 -18.68 -6.67 -5.41
C GLU A 111 -18.22 -5.21 -5.29
N LEU A 112 -17.76 -4.77 -4.14
CA LEU A 112 -17.57 -3.34 -3.83
C LEU A 112 -16.15 -2.98 -3.42
N ASP A 113 -15.41 -3.91 -2.76
CA ASP A 113 -14.02 -3.67 -2.36
C ASP A 113 -13.11 -3.68 -3.58
N ASP A 114 -12.18 -2.75 -3.65
CA ASP A 114 -11.12 -2.72 -4.66
C ASP A 114 -9.77 -3.25 -4.14
N GLY A 115 -9.73 -3.70 -2.88
CA GLY A 115 -8.58 -4.35 -2.24
C GLY A 115 -8.32 -5.79 -2.72
N TYR A 116 -8.31 -6.02 -4.02
CA TYR A 116 -8.03 -7.31 -4.69
C TYR A 116 -9.01 -8.44 -4.39
N PRO A 117 -10.33 -8.25 -4.54
CA PRO A 117 -11.29 -9.30 -4.27
C PRO A 117 -10.92 -10.59 -5.01
N PRO A 118 -10.98 -11.75 -4.35
CA PRO A 118 -10.70 -13.01 -5.00
C PRO A 118 -11.80 -13.33 -6.02
N ALA A 119 -11.40 -13.86 -7.17
CA ALA A 119 -12.34 -14.40 -8.11
C ALA A 119 -12.97 -15.69 -7.56
N ASP A 120 -14.22 -15.95 -7.89
CA ASP A 120 -14.82 -17.26 -7.76
C ASP A 120 -14.42 -18.17 -8.95
N GLU A 121 -14.78 -19.45 -8.88
CA GLU A 121 -14.45 -20.41 -9.93
C GLU A 121 -15.07 -20.04 -11.30
N ALA A 122 -16.32 -19.56 -11.31
CA ALA A 122 -17.00 -19.20 -12.55
C ALA A 122 -16.37 -17.97 -13.20
N GLN A 123 -16.02 -16.96 -12.40
CA GLN A 123 -15.27 -15.79 -12.87
C GLN A 123 -13.91 -16.20 -13.43
N PHE A 124 -13.17 -17.04 -12.70
CA PHE A 124 -11.85 -17.52 -13.15
C PHE A 124 -11.94 -18.31 -14.44
N ARG A 125 -12.94 -19.19 -14.62
CA ARG A 125 -13.13 -19.95 -15.86
C ARG A 125 -13.39 -19.05 -17.07
N ARG A 126 -14.08 -17.91 -16.89
CA ARG A 126 -14.38 -16.91 -17.94
C ARG A 126 -13.18 -16.05 -18.34
N MET A 127 -12.11 -16.01 -17.53
CA MET A 127 -10.90 -15.24 -17.84
C MET A 127 -10.23 -15.77 -19.11
N THR A 128 -9.66 -14.86 -19.91
CA THR A 128 -8.75 -15.21 -21.01
C THR A 128 -7.49 -15.87 -20.46
N TYR A 129 -6.72 -16.53 -21.33
CA TYR A 129 -5.45 -17.17 -20.93
C TYR A 129 -4.50 -16.18 -20.22
N LEU A 130 -4.32 -14.97 -20.77
CA LEU A 130 -3.44 -13.96 -20.16
C LEU A 130 -3.97 -13.45 -18.82
N GLN A 131 -5.28 -13.30 -18.67
CA GLN A 131 -5.89 -12.93 -17.39
C GLN A 131 -5.70 -14.02 -16.34
N LYS A 132 -5.89 -15.31 -16.72
CA LYS A 132 -5.61 -16.45 -15.84
C LYS A 132 -4.14 -16.51 -15.41
N LEU A 133 -3.22 -16.34 -16.38
CA LEU A 133 -1.79 -16.34 -16.10
C LEU A 133 -1.43 -15.23 -15.12
N ARG A 134 -1.87 -13.99 -15.38
CA ARG A 134 -1.63 -12.86 -14.49
C ARG A 134 -2.25 -13.09 -13.10
N TYR A 135 -3.50 -13.58 -13.03
CA TYR A 135 -4.16 -13.89 -11.77
C TYR A 135 -3.38 -14.94 -10.97
N ARG A 136 -2.94 -16.03 -11.62
CA ARG A 136 -2.11 -17.06 -10.97
C ARG A 136 -0.78 -16.51 -10.47
N LEU A 137 -0.08 -15.73 -11.29
CA LEU A 137 1.20 -15.12 -10.91
C LEU A 137 1.04 -14.17 -9.72
N SER A 138 0.03 -13.31 -9.74
CA SER A 138 -0.21 -12.35 -8.66
C SER A 138 -0.56 -13.01 -7.30
N ARG A 139 -0.93 -14.29 -7.31
CA ARG A 139 -1.13 -15.12 -6.11
C ARG A 139 0.11 -15.96 -5.77
N THR A 140 1.30 -15.47 -6.13
CA THR A 140 2.60 -16.02 -5.74
C THR A 140 3.45 -14.95 -5.09
N ILE A 141 4.31 -15.34 -4.17
CA ILE A 141 5.14 -14.40 -3.40
C ILE A 141 5.97 -13.48 -4.31
N PRO A 142 6.71 -13.97 -5.34
CA PRO A 142 7.56 -13.11 -6.17
C PRO A 142 6.77 -12.07 -6.99
N PHE A 143 5.52 -12.33 -7.29
CA PHE A 143 4.70 -11.51 -8.17
C PHE A 143 3.47 -10.88 -7.48
N ALA A 144 3.46 -10.83 -6.15
CA ALA A 144 2.37 -10.22 -5.37
C ALA A 144 2.04 -8.78 -5.82
N GLY A 145 3.05 -8.04 -6.29
CA GLY A 145 2.87 -6.67 -6.79
C GLY A 145 2.06 -6.53 -8.08
N LEU A 146 1.84 -7.61 -8.84
CA LEU A 146 1.09 -7.51 -10.11
C LEU A 146 -0.37 -7.09 -9.92
N LEU A 147 -1.00 -7.46 -8.79
CA LEU A 147 -2.34 -6.98 -8.44
C LEU A 147 -2.33 -5.48 -8.25
N TYR A 148 -1.40 -4.99 -7.43
CA TYR A 148 -1.29 -3.57 -7.14
C TYR A 148 -0.88 -2.75 -8.38
N SER A 149 0.02 -3.25 -9.21
CA SER A 149 0.43 -2.58 -10.44
C SER A 149 -0.74 -2.28 -11.36
N GLN A 150 -1.71 -3.21 -11.47
CA GLN A 150 -2.92 -2.98 -12.25
C GLN A 150 -3.81 -1.92 -11.60
N GLU A 151 -4.07 -2.04 -10.31
CA GLU A 151 -4.87 -1.06 -9.55
C GLU A 151 -4.28 0.34 -9.69
N TRP A 152 -2.96 0.45 -9.50
CA TRP A 152 -2.24 1.71 -9.65
C TRP A 152 -2.39 2.29 -11.06
N PHE A 153 -2.20 1.48 -12.11
CA PHE A 153 -2.29 1.95 -13.48
C PHE A 153 -3.69 2.43 -13.84
N GLU A 154 -4.72 1.65 -13.49
CA GLU A 154 -6.12 1.94 -13.86
C GLU A 154 -6.76 3.02 -13.01
N SER A 155 -6.31 3.19 -11.77
CA SER A 155 -6.98 4.02 -10.78
C SER A 155 -6.19 5.28 -10.41
N HIS A 156 -4.86 5.19 -10.43
CA HIS A 156 -4.01 6.25 -9.91
C HIS A 156 -3.18 6.94 -10.98
N LEU A 157 -2.67 6.23 -11.97
CA LEU A 157 -1.87 6.83 -13.03
C LEU A 157 -2.74 7.36 -14.18
N LEU A 158 -3.65 6.54 -14.70
CA LEU A 158 -4.54 6.88 -15.82
C LEU A 158 -5.99 6.61 -15.44
N PRO A 159 -6.63 7.47 -14.64
CA PRO A 159 -8.01 7.25 -14.25
C PRO A 159 -8.91 7.14 -15.47
N ASN A 160 -9.50 5.97 -15.66
CA ASN A 160 -10.33 5.70 -16.84
C ASN A 160 -11.66 6.48 -16.83
N ALA A 161 -12.33 6.54 -17.97
CA ALA A 161 -13.56 7.33 -18.11
C ALA A 161 -14.70 6.86 -17.19
N ALA A 162 -14.76 5.55 -16.85
CA ALA A 162 -15.78 4.99 -15.96
C ALA A 162 -15.59 5.51 -14.51
N ARG A 163 -14.36 5.81 -14.10
CA ARG A 163 -14.03 6.35 -12.78
C ARG A 163 -14.03 7.88 -12.72
N ARG A 164 -14.27 8.59 -13.85
CA ARG A 164 -14.33 10.06 -13.87
C ARG A 164 -15.47 10.64 -13.01
N GLN A 165 -16.55 9.92 -12.80
CA GLN A 165 -17.61 10.36 -11.89
C GLN A 165 -17.14 10.37 -10.44
N ASP A 166 -16.36 9.39 -10.03
CA ASP A 166 -15.77 9.30 -8.69
C ASP A 166 -14.86 10.51 -8.43
N TYR A 167 -14.12 10.93 -9.44
CA TYR A 167 -13.20 12.06 -9.34
C TYR A 167 -13.86 13.44 -9.50
N LYS A 168 -15.08 13.54 -10.06
CA LYS A 168 -15.85 14.79 -10.02
C LYS A 168 -16.18 15.20 -8.57
N LEU A 169 -16.33 14.20 -7.68
CA LEU A 169 -16.50 14.42 -6.25
C LEU A 169 -15.20 14.85 -5.55
N ALA A 170 -14.06 14.55 -6.13
CA ALA A 170 -12.74 14.87 -5.59
C ALA A 170 -12.36 16.36 -5.73
N GLY A 171 -13.06 17.12 -6.59
CA GLY A 171 -12.99 18.57 -6.67
C GLY A 171 -11.73 19.14 -7.34
N ARG A 172 -11.54 20.45 -7.17
CA ARG A 172 -10.50 21.27 -7.84
C ARG A 172 -9.04 20.81 -7.63
N TYR A 173 -8.78 20.06 -6.58
CA TYR A 173 -7.41 19.64 -6.25
C TYR A 173 -6.92 18.43 -7.05
N PHE A 174 -7.80 17.71 -7.72
CA PHE A 174 -7.45 16.53 -8.47
C PHE A 174 -6.40 16.79 -9.55
N ALA A 175 -6.65 17.80 -10.42
CA ALA A 175 -5.71 18.16 -11.48
C ALA A 175 -4.37 18.68 -10.94
N LEU A 176 -4.40 19.45 -9.83
CA LEU A 176 -3.20 19.94 -9.18
C LEU A 176 -2.34 18.81 -8.62
N ASP A 177 -2.97 17.83 -7.97
CA ASP A 177 -2.27 16.66 -7.42
C ASP A 177 -1.58 15.85 -8.53
N TYR A 178 -2.27 15.65 -9.67
CA TYR A 178 -1.66 15.01 -10.84
C TYR A 178 -0.51 15.81 -11.42
N ALA A 179 -0.61 17.12 -11.49
CA ALA A 179 0.48 17.97 -11.96
C ALA A 179 1.73 17.80 -11.08
N PHE A 180 1.59 17.71 -9.76
CA PHE A 180 2.70 17.42 -8.84
C PHE A 180 3.29 16.02 -9.06
N VAL A 181 2.45 15.01 -9.24
CA VAL A 181 2.92 13.64 -9.52
C VAL A 181 3.70 13.59 -10.83
N ILE A 182 3.17 14.19 -11.90
CA ILE A 182 3.84 14.25 -13.22
C ILE A 182 5.16 15.02 -13.11
N ALA A 183 5.18 16.16 -12.42
CA ALA A 183 6.41 16.92 -12.21
C ALA A 183 7.47 16.11 -11.46
N TRP A 184 7.08 15.38 -10.43
CA TRP A 184 7.96 14.46 -9.70
C TRP A 184 8.52 13.34 -10.60
N MET A 185 7.65 12.66 -11.36
CA MET A 185 8.05 11.63 -12.32
C MET A 185 9.07 12.17 -13.34
N VAL A 186 8.81 13.36 -13.89
CA VAL A 186 9.73 14.03 -14.84
C VAL A 186 11.07 14.32 -14.17
N CYS A 187 11.08 14.81 -12.92
CA CYS A 187 12.32 15.05 -12.16
C CYS A 187 13.12 13.76 -11.93
N GLU A 188 12.47 12.66 -11.55
CA GLU A 188 13.15 11.37 -11.36
C GLU A 188 13.70 10.81 -12.68
N ILE A 189 12.92 10.87 -13.75
CA ILE A 189 13.38 10.47 -15.10
C ILE A 189 14.56 11.33 -15.53
N ALA A 190 14.51 12.65 -15.33
CA ALA A 190 15.60 13.56 -15.66
C ALA A 190 16.87 13.26 -14.85
N LEU A 191 16.72 12.92 -13.55
CA LEU A 191 17.84 12.51 -12.70
C LEU A 191 18.54 11.27 -13.27
N PHE A 192 17.79 10.19 -13.49
CA PHE A 192 18.36 8.93 -13.94
C PHE A 192 18.73 8.90 -15.43
N ALA A 193 18.14 9.75 -16.25
CA ALA A 193 18.59 9.99 -17.63
C ALA A 193 19.88 10.82 -17.73
N GLY A 194 20.44 11.26 -16.60
CA GLY A 194 21.66 12.05 -16.54
C GLY A 194 21.51 13.51 -17.02
N LEU A 195 20.28 14.05 -17.02
CA LEU A 195 20.07 15.46 -17.42
C LEU A 195 20.75 16.41 -16.43
N PHE A 196 20.66 16.15 -15.13
CA PHE A 196 21.24 17.04 -14.11
C PHE A 196 22.76 17.02 -14.13
N SER A 197 23.40 15.89 -14.45
CA SER A 197 24.86 15.84 -14.64
C SER A 197 25.30 16.60 -15.91
N ARG A 198 24.55 16.45 -17.00
CA ARG A 198 24.83 17.24 -18.24
C ARG A 198 24.70 18.76 -18.05
N LEU A 199 23.85 19.18 -17.12
CA LEU A 199 23.70 20.57 -16.70
C LEU A 199 24.74 21.02 -15.67
N GLY A 200 25.66 20.14 -15.25
CA GLY A 200 26.69 20.44 -14.27
C GLY A 200 26.16 20.58 -12.82
N LEU A 201 24.93 20.17 -12.56
CA LEU A 201 24.31 20.28 -11.22
C LEU A 201 24.74 19.17 -10.25
N ILE A 202 25.10 18.01 -10.78
CA ILE A 202 25.59 16.84 -10.02
C ILE A 202 26.67 16.11 -10.82
N ASN A 203 27.45 15.25 -10.17
CA ASN A 203 28.43 14.40 -10.85
C ASN A 203 27.73 13.36 -11.74
N GLU A 204 28.45 12.84 -12.75
CA GLU A 204 27.94 11.75 -13.57
C GLU A 204 27.86 10.44 -12.79
N SER A 205 26.85 9.63 -13.10
CA SER A 205 26.78 8.25 -12.61
C SER A 205 27.83 7.37 -13.32
N HIS A 206 28.29 6.34 -12.63
CA HIS A 206 29.19 5.32 -13.21
C HIS A 206 28.53 4.54 -14.36
N PHE A 207 27.20 4.42 -14.34
CA PHE A 207 26.45 3.62 -15.31
C PHE A 207 25.82 4.47 -16.41
N HIS A 208 25.68 3.86 -17.59
CA HIS A 208 24.98 4.48 -18.71
C HIS A 208 23.54 4.89 -18.33
N PRO A 209 23.02 6.03 -18.83
CA PRO A 209 21.68 6.53 -18.51
C PRO A 209 20.54 5.51 -18.69
N ALA A 210 20.59 4.66 -19.73
CA ALA A 210 19.59 3.62 -19.92
C ALA A 210 19.58 2.58 -18.79
N THR A 211 20.77 2.23 -18.28
CA THR A 211 20.92 1.34 -17.11
C THR A 211 20.37 2.03 -15.85
N MET A 212 20.71 3.30 -15.66
CA MET A 212 20.20 4.09 -14.53
C MET A 212 18.69 4.26 -14.57
N LEU A 213 18.09 4.49 -15.73
CA LEU A 213 16.62 4.53 -15.89
C LEU A 213 15.99 3.17 -15.58
N PHE A 214 16.58 2.07 -16.03
CA PHE A 214 16.05 0.74 -15.76
C PHE A 214 16.05 0.44 -14.25
N PHE A 215 17.18 0.62 -13.57
CA PHE A 215 17.28 0.32 -12.14
C PHE A 215 16.62 1.41 -11.28
N GLY A 216 16.84 2.68 -11.60
CA GLY A 216 16.30 3.81 -10.83
C GLY A 216 14.79 3.99 -10.93
N ILE A 217 14.17 3.56 -12.03
CA ILE A 217 12.73 3.71 -12.24
C ILE A 217 12.05 2.33 -12.25
N ILE A 218 12.36 1.47 -13.22
CA ILE A 218 11.59 0.23 -13.42
C ILE A 218 11.76 -0.74 -12.25
N VAL A 219 13.01 -1.04 -11.86
CA VAL A 219 13.27 -1.98 -10.74
C VAL A 219 12.78 -1.39 -9.43
N THR A 220 13.01 -0.11 -9.17
CA THR A 220 12.53 0.59 -7.97
C THR A 220 11.00 0.52 -7.86
N GLN A 221 10.25 0.88 -8.91
CA GLN A 221 8.78 0.85 -8.89
C GLN A 221 8.25 -0.60 -8.81
N PHE A 222 8.95 -1.56 -9.42
CA PHE A 222 8.59 -2.97 -9.28
C PHE A 222 8.64 -3.43 -7.82
N PHE A 223 9.70 -3.09 -7.07
CA PHE A 223 9.81 -3.48 -5.66
C PHE A 223 8.87 -2.70 -4.75
N TRP A 224 8.58 -1.43 -5.05
CA TRP A 224 7.51 -0.69 -4.39
C TRP A 224 6.13 -1.37 -4.58
N HIS A 225 5.77 -1.69 -5.82
CA HIS A 225 4.50 -2.38 -6.08
C HIS A 225 4.46 -3.78 -5.46
N TRP A 226 5.62 -4.46 -5.44
CA TRP A 226 5.73 -5.75 -4.77
C TRP A 226 5.48 -5.62 -3.27
N GLU A 227 6.11 -4.67 -2.59
CA GLU A 227 5.89 -4.40 -1.16
C GLU A 227 4.43 -4.11 -0.88
N MET A 228 3.81 -3.20 -1.63
CA MET A 228 2.41 -2.83 -1.46
C MET A 228 1.48 -4.03 -1.66
N GLY A 229 1.64 -4.77 -2.74
CA GLY A 229 0.83 -5.96 -3.02
C GLY A 229 1.04 -7.09 -2.01
N PHE A 230 2.28 -7.30 -1.56
CA PHE A 230 2.63 -8.31 -0.57
C PHE A 230 2.03 -7.98 0.81
N VAL A 231 2.20 -6.75 1.29
CA VAL A 231 1.69 -6.30 2.59
C VAL A 231 0.16 -6.30 2.58
N THR A 232 -0.47 -5.75 1.54
CA THR A 232 -1.94 -5.77 1.40
C THR A 232 -2.49 -7.20 1.36
N PHE A 233 -1.80 -8.11 0.65
CA PHE A 233 -2.21 -9.51 0.62
C PHE A 233 -2.18 -10.13 2.02
N LEU A 234 -1.12 -9.92 2.80
CA LEU A 234 -1.03 -10.47 4.16
C LEU A 234 -2.04 -9.85 5.12
N HIS A 235 -2.46 -8.61 4.90
CA HIS A 235 -3.42 -7.92 5.76
C HIS A 235 -4.88 -8.35 5.51
N HIS A 236 -5.21 -8.78 4.29
CA HIS A 236 -6.59 -9.07 3.87
C HIS A 236 -6.84 -10.50 3.45
N PHE A 237 -5.80 -11.32 3.35
CA PHE A 237 -5.92 -12.73 2.97
C PHE A 237 -5.35 -13.64 4.04
N HIS A 238 -6.18 -14.55 4.51
CA HIS A 238 -5.81 -15.58 5.47
C HIS A 238 -6.73 -16.77 5.28
N PRO A 239 -6.30 -18.03 5.52
CA PRO A 239 -7.19 -19.18 5.43
C PRO A 239 -8.49 -19.06 6.23
N ASP A 240 -8.44 -18.36 7.36
CA ASP A 240 -9.58 -18.19 8.28
C ASP A 240 -10.34 -16.86 8.09
N VAL A 241 -9.96 -16.02 7.11
CA VAL A 241 -10.64 -14.75 6.81
C VAL A 241 -11.57 -14.93 5.64
N ALA A 242 -12.83 -14.55 5.83
CA ALA A 242 -13.89 -14.67 4.83
C ALA A 242 -14.03 -13.41 3.98
N TRP A 243 -14.49 -13.61 2.74
CA TRP A 243 -15.03 -12.59 1.87
C TRP A 243 -16.54 -12.73 1.78
N PHE A 244 -17.27 -11.63 1.71
CA PHE A 244 -18.72 -11.61 1.81
C PHE A 244 -19.34 -11.10 0.52
N ARG A 245 -20.51 -11.62 0.15
CA ARG A 245 -21.39 -10.94 -0.80
C ARG A 245 -21.97 -9.69 -0.14
N GLU A 246 -22.30 -8.67 -0.91
CA GLU A 246 -22.90 -7.43 -0.38
C GLU A 246 -24.14 -7.70 0.47
N SER A 247 -25.02 -8.60 0.01
CA SER A 247 -26.25 -8.98 0.71
C SER A 247 -26.05 -9.73 2.04
N GLU A 248 -24.86 -10.28 2.28
CA GLU A 248 -24.53 -11.10 3.46
C GLU A 248 -23.47 -10.45 4.35
N ALA A 249 -22.97 -9.27 3.96
CA ALA A 249 -21.88 -8.63 4.66
C ALA A 249 -22.29 -8.17 6.06
N PRO A 250 -21.53 -8.50 7.11
CA PRO A 250 -21.76 -7.98 8.44
C PRO A 250 -21.72 -6.45 8.50
N ALA A 251 -22.26 -5.87 9.57
CA ALA A 251 -22.13 -4.44 9.83
C ALA A 251 -20.66 -3.98 9.75
N ALA A 252 -20.42 -2.78 9.21
CA ALA A 252 -19.07 -2.33 8.86
C ALA A 252 -18.04 -2.49 9.99
N ALA A 253 -18.36 -2.10 11.22
CA ALA A 253 -17.44 -2.21 12.35
C ALA A 253 -17.07 -3.67 12.67
N GLU A 254 -18.04 -4.59 12.59
CA GLU A 254 -17.81 -6.01 12.79
C GLU A 254 -16.97 -6.61 11.68
N ARG A 255 -17.31 -6.29 10.44
CA ARG A 255 -16.57 -6.75 9.26
C ARG A 255 -15.11 -6.30 9.32
N GLN A 256 -14.82 -5.03 9.66
CA GLN A 256 -13.45 -4.53 9.82
C GLN A 256 -12.63 -5.34 10.83
N LEU A 257 -13.25 -5.78 11.93
CA LEU A 257 -12.56 -6.55 12.97
C LEU A 257 -12.20 -7.96 12.51
N ILE A 258 -13.12 -8.65 11.81
CA ILE A 258 -12.97 -10.07 11.44
C ILE A 258 -12.35 -10.30 10.05
N SER A 259 -12.21 -9.24 9.26
CA SER A 259 -11.73 -9.32 7.86
C SER A 259 -10.31 -8.79 7.67
N THR A 260 -9.64 -8.41 8.75
CA THR A 260 -8.25 -7.96 8.72
C THR A 260 -7.37 -8.86 9.56
N VAL A 261 -6.12 -8.98 9.17
CA VAL A 261 -5.13 -9.81 9.86
C VAL A 261 -4.09 -8.92 10.52
N HIS A 262 -3.90 -9.10 11.82
CA HIS A 262 -2.77 -8.54 12.53
C HIS A 262 -1.56 -9.45 12.37
N VAL A 263 -0.64 -9.10 11.49
CA VAL A 263 0.58 -9.87 11.25
C VAL A 263 1.68 -9.38 12.18
N LYS A 264 2.08 -10.23 13.12
CA LYS A 264 3.19 -9.96 14.05
C LYS A 264 4.53 -10.20 13.40
N PHE A 265 5.18 -9.16 12.95
CA PHE A 265 6.54 -9.20 12.43
C PHE A 265 7.59 -9.24 13.57
N PRO A 266 8.83 -9.70 13.28
CA PRO A 266 9.95 -9.58 14.23
C PRO A 266 10.15 -8.13 14.69
N ALA A 267 10.67 -7.98 15.91
CA ALA A 267 10.95 -6.67 16.47
C ALA A 267 11.79 -5.80 15.53
N GLY A 268 11.42 -4.54 15.35
CA GLY A 268 12.06 -3.58 14.47
C GLY A 268 11.43 -3.47 13.06
N PHE A 269 10.87 -4.54 12.51
CA PHE A 269 10.25 -4.50 11.19
C PHE A 269 9.02 -3.60 11.15
N ASN A 270 8.13 -3.77 12.14
CA ASN A 270 6.92 -2.96 12.27
C ASN A 270 7.27 -1.46 12.44
N TRP A 271 8.36 -1.18 13.15
CA TRP A 271 8.84 0.19 13.34
C TRP A 271 9.38 0.79 12.03
N GLY A 272 10.07 0.00 11.21
CA GLY A 272 10.54 0.42 9.87
C GLY A 272 9.41 0.77 8.91
N LEU A 273 8.25 0.14 9.06
CA LEU A 273 7.01 0.41 8.32
C LEU A 273 6.00 1.24 9.14
N PHE A 274 6.48 2.03 10.09
CA PHE A 274 5.69 3.01 10.83
C PHE A 274 4.38 2.45 11.42
N ASN A 275 4.41 1.20 11.90
CA ASN A 275 3.30 0.47 12.51
C ASN A 275 2.08 0.21 11.61
N ILE A 276 2.16 0.33 10.29
CA ILE A 276 1.03 0.02 9.38
C ILE A 276 0.61 -1.45 9.46
N LEU A 277 1.48 -2.31 9.98
CA LEU A 277 1.23 -3.73 10.19
C LEU A 277 0.23 -3.99 11.34
N GLU A 278 -0.08 -2.98 12.16
CA GLU A 278 -1.18 -2.96 13.12
C GLU A 278 -2.52 -2.69 12.43
N HIS A 279 -2.81 -3.50 11.44
CA HIS A 279 -3.78 -3.21 10.40
C HIS A 279 -5.24 -3.28 10.86
N THR A 280 -5.54 -4.16 11.82
CA THR A 280 -6.90 -4.23 12.40
C THR A 280 -7.26 -2.95 13.15
N ALA A 281 -6.32 -2.40 13.94
CA ALA A 281 -6.54 -1.12 14.62
C ALA A 281 -6.73 0.03 13.62
N HIS A 282 -5.96 0.01 12.54
CA HIS A 282 -6.09 0.98 11.45
C HIS A 282 -7.49 0.90 10.80
N HIS A 283 -7.98 -0.28 10.46
CA HIS A 283 -9.31 -0.43 9.87
C HIS A 283 -10.46 -0.05 10.81
N ILE A 284 -10.38 -0.41 12.09
CA ILE A 284 -11.41 -0.06 13.09
C ILE A 284 -11.46 1.44 13.34
N ALA A 285 -10.32 2.10 13.40
CA ALA A 285 -10.19 3.52 13.73
C ALA A 285 -9.11 4.22 12.89
N PRO A 286 -9.37 4.44 11.59
CA PRO A 286 -8.37 5.01 10.68
C PRO A 286 -7.93 6.44 11.02
N GLN A 287 -8.58 7.10 12.00
CA GLN A 287 -8.17 8.41 12.52
C GLN A 287 -7.04 8.33 13.57
N ILE A 288 -6.59 7.12 13.94
CA ILE A 288 -5.45 6.93 14.84
C ILE A 288 -4.17 7.10 14.05
N PRO A 289 -3.26 7.99 14.49
CA PRO A 289 -2.01 8.19 13.76
C PRO A 289 -1.08 6.98 13.88
N LEU A 290 -0.27 6.75 12.85
CA LEU A 290 0.68 5.65 12.73
C LEU A 290 1.54 5.42 13.99
N TYR A 291 1.92 6.49 14.68
CA TYR A 291 2.72 6.42 15.90
C TYR A 291 1.94 6.01 17.17
N GLN A 292 0.61 5.79 17.05
CA GLN A 292 -0.25 5.26 18.12
C GLN A 292 -0.93 3.93 17.76
N LEU A 293 -0.76 3.44 16.56
CA LEU A 293 -1.42 2.21 16.09
C LEU A 293 -1.08 0.99 16.95
N ALA A 294 0.17 0.85 17.39
CA ALA A 294 0.59 -0.28 18.24
C ALA A 294 -0.17 -0.31 19.58
N ASN A 295 -0.38 0.86 20.21
CA ASN A 295 -1.15 0.96 21.45
C ASN A 295 -2.64 0.64 21.21
N ALA A 296 -3.19 1.11 20.09
CA ALA A 296 -4.57 0.83 19.71
C ALA A 296 -4.81 -0.64 19.40
N GLN A 297 -3.87 -1.30 18.71
CA GLN A 297 -3.94 -2.71 18.39
C GLN A 297 -3.88 -3.58 19.66
N ALA A 298 -3.00 -3.25 20.60
CA ALA A 298 -2.93 -3.94 21.88
C ALA A 298 -4.28 -3.85 22.62
N ALA A 299 -4.87 -2.67 22.71
CA ALA A 299 -6.17 -2.47 23.35
C ALA A 299 -7.31 -3.24 22.66
N LEU A 300 -7.33 -3.28 21.34
CA LEU A 300 -8.32 -4.07 20.58
C LEU A 300 -8.14 -5.57 20.83
N LYS A 301 -6.91 -6.06 20.87
CA LYS A 301 -6.64 -7.45 21.14
C LYS A 301 -7.08 -7.85 22.55
N ASP A 302 -6.82 -7.03 23.56
CA ASP A 302 -7.24 -7.27 24.94
C ASP A 302 -8.77 -7.29 25.07
N ALA A 303 -9.45 -6.40 24.34
CA ALA A 303 -10.92 -6.33 24.35
C ALA A 303 -11.61 -7.45 23.54
N TYR A 304 -10.97 -7.93 22.47
CA TYR A 304 -11.54 -8.90 21.51
C TYR A 304 -10.57 -10.05 21.18
N PRO A 305 -10.03 -10.79 22.16
CA PRO A 305 -8.91 -11.72 21.98
C PRO A 305 -9.21 -12.89 21.03
N GLN A 306 -10.48 -13.26 20.87
CA GLN A 306 -10.90 -14.38 19.99
C GLN A 306 -11.43 -13.90 18.62
N ARG A 307 -11.51 -12.61 18.39
CA ARG A 307 -12.11 -12.03 17.16
C ARG A 307 -11.10 -11.35 16.26
N VAL A 308 -9.97 -10.93 16.81
CA VAL A 308 -8.86 -10.39 16.04
C VAL A 308 -8.04 -11.55 15.48
N THR A 309 -8.04 -11.71 14.17
CA THR A 309 -7.17 -12.69 13.51
C THR A 309 -5.72 -12.23 13.65
N GLU A 310 -4.94 -12.99 14.40
CA GLU A 310 -3.51 -12.70 14.63
C GLU A 310 -2.65 -13.82 14.06
N GLU A 311 -1.66 -13.48 13.28
CA GLU A 311 -0.72 -14.41 12.68
C GLU A 311 0.72 -13.98 12.94
N LYS A 312 1.58 -14.91 13.36
CA LYS A 312 3.01 -14.64 13.50
C LYS A 312 3.69 -14.75 12.15
N PHE A 313 4.39 -13.68 11.76
CA PHE A 313 5.15 -13.71 10.52
C PHE A 313 6.19 -14.83 10.53
N SER A 314 6.12 -15.69 9.55
CA SER A 314 7.14 -16.68 9.21
C SER A 314 7.08 -16.99 7.71
N LEU A 315 8.16 -17.49 7.12
CA LEU A 315 8.13 -17.89 5.72
C LEU A 315 7.08 -18.98 5.46
N MET A 316 6.81 -19.84 6.45
CA MET A 316 5.79 -20.88 6.37
C MET A 316 4.38 -20.30 6.36
N THR A 317 4.06 -19.34 7.24
CA THR A 317 2.74 -18.70 7.28
C THR A 317 2.48 -17.89 6.02
N VAL A 318 3.48 -17.15 5.53
CA VAL A 318 3.40 -16.46 4.24
C VAL A 318 3.15 -17.45 3.10
N TRP A 319 3.94 -18.51 3.01
CA TRP A 319 3.76 -19.53 1.99
C TRP A 319 2.36 -20.17 2.06
N LYS A 320 1.89 -20.53 3.25
CA LYS A 320 0.55 -21.11 3.47
C LYS A 320 -0.56 -20.16 2.99
N THR A 321 -0.49 -18.87 3.33
CA THR A 321 -1.47 -17.87 2.90
C THR A 321 -1.52 -17.79 1.37
N PHE A 322 -0.36 -17.66 0.71
CA PHE A 322 -0.30 -17.63 -0.75
C PHE A 322 -0.69 -18.97 -1.41
N ALA A 323 -0.45 -20.10 -0.76
CA ALA A 323 -0.81 -21.42 -1.29
C ALA A 323 -2.33 -21.68 -1.22
N VAL A 324 -2.98 -21.26 -0.13
CA VAL A 324 -4.41 -21.54 0.13
C VAL A 324 -5.32 -20.49 -0.51
N CYS A 325 -5.03 -19.20 -0.37
CA CYS A 325 -5.91 -18.10 -0.77
C CYS A 325 -5.86 -17.86 -2.29
N LYS A 326 -6.39 -18.79 -3.09
CA LYS A 326 -6.39 -18.73 -4.56
C LYS A 326 -7.70 -18.17 -5.11
N LEU A 327 -8.78 -18.90 -4.96
CA LEU A 327 -10.13 -18.53 -5.35
C LEU A 327 -11.04 -18.62 -4.13
N TRP A 328 -12.12 -17.88 -4.13
CA TRP A 328 -13.10 -17.88 -3.04
C TRP A 328 -14.42 -18.47 -3.49
N ASP A 329 -14.92 -19.46 -2.77
CA ASP A 329 -16.28 -19.97 -2.94
C ASP A 329 -17.21 -19.20 -1.99
N PRO A 330 -18.03 -18.26 -2.52
CA PRO A 330 -18.88 -17.44 -1.67
C PRO A 330 -20.05 -18.22 -1.07
N THR A 331 -20.42 -19.38 -1.66
CA THR A 331 -21.51 -20.22 -1.17
C THR A 331 -21.03 -21.11 -0.01
N ALA A 332 -19.90 -21.77 -0.18
CA ALA A 332 -19.29 -22.61 0.86
C ALA A 332 -18.49 -21.80 1.88
N LYS A 333 -18.30 -20.49 1.65
CA LYS A 333 -17.50 -19.55 2.48
C LYS A 333 -16.11 -20.09 2.79
N ARG A 334 -15.40 -20.55 1.76
CA ARG A 334 -14.05 -21.13 1.88
C ARG A 334 -13.17 -20.84 0.68
N TRP A 335 -11.87 -20.90 0.92
CA TRP A 335 -10.86 -20.85 -0.13
C TRP A 335 -10.84 -22.17 -0.92
N ILE A 336 -10.67 -22.06 -2.23
CA ILE A 336 -10.56 -23.21 -3.15
C ILE A 336 -9.36 -23.05 -4.07
N GLY A 337 -8.83 -24.18 -4.56
CA GLY A 337 -7.78 -24.20 -5.57
C GLY A 337 -8.27 -23.79 -6.96
N TYR A 338 -7.32 -23.72 -7.91
CA TYR A 338 -7.67 -23.51 -9.31
C TYR A 338 -8.34 -24.78 -9.88
N PRO A 339 -9.38 -24.60 -10.72
CA PRO A 339 -9.94 -25.74 -11.44
C PRO A 339 -8.91 -26.30 -12.43
N GLU A 340 -9.05 -27.60 -12.71
CA GLU A 340 -8.28 -28.33 -13.73
C GLU A 340 -8.52 -27.80 -15.15
#